data_1944ec6127c5640d15223b22d30e2b4d
#
_entry.id   1944ec6127c5640d15223b22d30e2b4d
#
_cell.length_a   1.000
_cell.length_b   1.000
_cell.length_c   1.000
_cell.angle_alpha   90.00
_cell.angle_beta   90.00
_cell.angle_gamma   90.00
#
_symmetry.space_group_name_H-M   'P 1'
#
loop_
_entity.id
_entity.type
_entity.pdbx_description
1 polymer ?
#
loop_
_entity_poly.entity_id
_entity_poly.type
_entity_poly.pdbx_seq_one_letter_code
_entity_poly.pdbx_strand_id
1 'polypeptide(L)'
;MKLLFENWRKYLDEVERFPDIATAQDEIQQSLDYFYQDHAPNKGQRRELGEWKGHQMVAFDLPGDTILFFAVDEQDRARAYIGVDPFQDSYSVGNVRKTKGGGFYTTDLYKWVLDQFGSLYSDTKQTTAGEGIWRRLQQDPEVNVEEPSEETGGRWRLTK
;
A
#
# COMPACT_ATOMS: atom_id res chain seq x y z
N MET A 1 10.34 17.14 -3.86
CA MET A 1 9.57 15.88 -3.91
C MET A 1 9.83 14.96 -2.74
N LYS A 2 11.09 14.70 -2.39
CA LYS A 2 11.46 13.88 -1.22
C LYS A 2 10.89 14.45 0.09
N LEU A 3 10.93 15.78 0.27
CA LEU A 3 10.39 16.46 1.44
C LEU A 3 8.85 16.36 1.53
N LEU A 4 8.15 16.47 0.40
CA LEU A 4 6.70 16.34 0.34
C LEU A 4 6.25 14.91 0.69
N PHE A 5 6.98 13.91 0.23
CA PHE A 5 6.72 12.51 0.49
C PHE A 5 6.98 12.14 1.97
N GLU A 6 8.04 12.67 2.57
CA GLU A 6 8.36 12.47 3.99
C GLU A 6 7.35 13.16 4.91
N ASN A 7 6.92 14.39 4.58
CA ASN A 7 5.87 15.10 5.31
C ASN A 7 4.52 14.39 5.22
N TRP A 8 4.25 13.80 4.08
CA TRP A 8 3.05 13.01 3.84
C TRP A 8 3.02 11.73 4.66
N ARG A 9 4.13 10.99 4.72
CA ARG A 9 4.27 9.82 5.58
C ARG A 9 4.05 10.18 7.05
N LYS A 10 4.65 11.26 7.50
CA LYS A 10 4.51 11.74 8.87
C LYS A 10 3.05 12.11 9.19
N TYR A 11 2.38 12.80 8.27
CA TYR A 11 0.98 13.17 8.41
C TYR A 11 0.08 11.93 8.52
N LEU A 12 0.25 10.94 7.66
CA LEU A 12 -0.51 9.70 7.69
C LEU A 12 -0.25 8.89 8.97
N ASP A 13 0.99 8.86 9.46
CA ASP A 13 1.33 8.20 10.72
C ASP A 13 0.68 8.89 11.92
N GLU A 14 0.59 10.22 11.92
CA GLU A 14 -0.08 10.99 12.95
C GLU A 14 -1.60 10.73 12.96
N VAL A 15 -2.23 10.65 11.80
CA VAL A 15 -3.66 10.34 11.65
C VAL A 15 -3.99 8.94 12.19
N GLU A 16 -3.11 7.95 11.99
CA GLU A 16 -3.29 6.60 12.54
C GLU A 16 -3.12 6.52 14.06
N ARG A 17 -2.26 7.36 14.65
CA ARG A 17 -1.93 7.31 16.08
C ARG A 17 -3.01 7.89 16.98
N PHE A 18 -3.83 8.81 16.48
CA PHE A 18 -4.78 9.58 17.28
C PHE A 18 -6.18 9.57 16.65
N PRO A 19 -6.86 8.43 16.60
CA PRO A 19 -8.14 8.37 15.93
C PRO A 19 -9.28 8.93 16.82
N ASP A 20 -9.78 10.11 16.48
CA ASP A 20 -11.21 10.26 16.34
C ASP A 20 -11.56 9.52 15.04
N ILE A 21 -12.27 8.41 15.12
CA ILE A 21 -12.37 7.45 14.00
C ILE A 21 -13.03 8.09 12.77
N ALA A 22 -14.02 8.96 12.94
CA ALA A 22 -14.70 9.61 11.83
C ALA A 22 -13.79 10.66 11.15
N THR A 23 -13.17 11.54 11.94
CA THR A 23 -12.25 12.57 11.45
C THR A 23 -11.03 11.94 10.79
N ALA A 24 -10.47 10.88 11.37
CA ALA A 24 -9.33 10.17 10.79
C ALA A 24 -9.67 9.56 9.43
N GLN A 25 -10.87 9.01 9.23
CA GLN A 25 -11.28 8.46 7.93
C GLN A 25 -11.44 9.55 6.86
N ASP A 26 -12.02 10.70 7.21
CA ASP A 26 -12.13 11.85 6.30
C ASP A 26 -10.75 12.38 5.91
N GLU A 27 -9.83 12.49 6.85
CA GLU A 27 -8.45 12.90 6.60
C GLU A 27 -7.69 11.91 5.73
N ILE A 28 -7.87 10.60 5.94
CA ILE A 28 -7.27 9.56 5.10
C ILE A 28 -7.82 9.68 3.67
N GLN A 29 -9.13 9.87 3.50
CA GLN A 29 -9.73 10.03 2.17
C GLN A 29 -9.21 11.29 1.47
N GLN A 30 -9.14 12.42 2.15
CA GLN A 30 -8.57 13.66 1.60
C GLN A 30 -7.11 13.46 1.18
N SER A 31 -6.36 12.75 1.99
CA SER A 31 -4.96 12.41 1.72
C SER A 31 -4.81 11.56 0.47
N LEU A 32 -5.65 10.54 0.34
CA LEU A 32 -5.67 9.67 -0.84
C LEU A 32 -6.07 10.44 -2.10
N ASP A 33 -7.09 11.30 -2.00
CA ASP A 33 -7.55 12.14 -3.11
C ASP A 33 -6.43 13.08 -3.60
N TYR A 34 -5.76 13.74 -2.66
CA TYR A 34 -4.65 14.64 -2.97
C TYR A 34 -3.50 13.88 -3.66
N PHE A 35 -3.10 12.76 -3.07
CA PHE A 35 -1.98 11.98 -3.59
C PHE A 35 -2.28 11.35 -4.95
N TYR A 36 -3.49 10.86 -5.14
CA TYR A 36 -3.96 10.33 -6.42
C TYR A 36 -4.01 11.43 -7.48
N GLN A 37 -4.55 12.60 -7.16
CA GLN A 37 -4.66 13.73 -8.10
C GLN A 37 -3.29 14.30 -8.49
N ASP A 38 -2.31 14.24 -7.61
CA ASP A 38 -0.94 14.66 -7.92
C ASP A 38 -0.31 13.77 -9.01
N HIS A 39 -0.67 12.51 -9.07
CA HIS A 39 -0.18 11.56 -10.07
C HIS A 39 -1.10 11.42 -11.29
N ALA A 40 -2.40 11.63 -11.14
CA ALA A 40 -3.40 11.46 -12.21
C ALA A 40 -3.13 12.27 -13.50
N PRO A 41 -2.57 13.50 -13.44
CA PRO A 41 -2.22 14.24 -14.65
C PRO A 41 -1.14 13.56 -15.51
N ASN A 42 -0.31 12.71 -14.94
CA ASN A 42 0.73 11.97 -15.65
C ASN A 42 0.17 10.72 -16.34
N LYS A 43 -0.88 10.88 -17.13
CA LYS A 43 -1.62 9.79 -17.78
C LYS A 43 -0.76 8.87 -18.65
N GLY A 44 0.37 9.35 -19.16
CA GLY A 44 1.33 8.55 -19.92
C GLY A 44 2.09 7.51 -19.09
N GLN A 45 2.05 7.62 -17.77
CA GLN A 45 2.67 6.68 -16.83
C GLN A 45 1.65 5.82 -16.10
N ARG A 46 0.36 6.06 -16.30
CA ARG A 46 -0.73 5.30 -15.70
C ARG A 46 -0.95 3.99 -16.44
N ARG A 47 -0.92 2.87 -15.72
CA ARG A 47 -1.28 1.55 -16.22
C ARG A 47 -2.61 1.10 -15.62
N GLU A 48 -3.52 0.67 -16.48
CA GLU A 48 -4.79 0.08 -16.07
C GLU A 48 -4.58 -1.43 -15.83
N LEU A 49 -4.89 -1.91 -14.64
CA LEU A 49 -4.61 -3.30 -14.22
C LEU A 49 -5.87 -4.15 -14.04
N GLY A 50 -7.02 -3.61 -14.45
CA GLY A 50 -8.29 -4.31 -14.40
C GLY A 50 -9.06 -4.08 -13.09
N GLU A 51 -10.21 -4.73 -13.01
CA GLU A 51 -11.11 -4.61 -11.88
C GLU A 51 -10.75 -5.63 -10.78
N TRP A 52 -10.82 -5.18 -9.54
CA TRP A 52 -10.61 -6.02 -8.37
C TRP A 52 -11.54 -5.56 -7.23
N LYS A 53 -12.40 -6.45 -6.75
CA LYS A 53 -13.33 -6.19 -5.64
C LYS A 53 -14.14 -4.89 -5.80
N GLY A 54 -14.65 -4.65 -7.01
CA GLY A 54 -15.46 -3.47 -7.32
C GLY A 54 -14.68 -2.18 -7.53
N HIS A 55 -13.34 -2.26 -7.62
CA HIS A 55 -12.47 -1.12 -7.86
C HIS A 55 -11.65 -1.31 -9.13
N GLN A 56 -11.35 -0.22 -9.82
CA GLN A 56 -10.37 -0.22 -10.89
C GLN A 56 -8.98 -0.10 -10.27
N MET A 57 -8.12 -1.07 -10.53
CA MET A 57 -6.74 -1.04 -10.09
C MET A 57 -5.89 -0.30 -11.11
N VAL A 58 -5.13 0.67 -10.65
CA VAL A 58 -4.22 1.46 -11.49
C VAL A 58 -2.84 1.53 -10.86
N ALA A 59 -1.81 1.60 -11.70
CA ALA A 59 -0.44 1.76 -11.27
C ALA A 59 0.21 2.98 -11.91
N PHE A 60 1.09 3.63 -11.17
CA PHE A 60 1.97 4.67 -11.67
C PHE A 60 3.42 4.24 -11.44
N ASP A 61 4.19 4.20 -12.52
CA ASP A 61 5.61 3.90 -12.46
C ASP A 61 6.39 5.19 -12.23
N LEU A 62 7.15 5.26 -11.15
CA LEU A 62 7.94 6.42 -10.77
C LEU A 62 9.42 6.21 -11.12
N PRO A 63 10.23 7.29 -11.20
CA PRO A 63 11.68 7.17 -11.30
C PRO A 63 12.26 6.31 -10.17
N GLY A 64 13.24 5.44 -10.49
CA GLY A 64 13.84 4.50 -9.53
C GLY A 64 13.04 3.21 -9.35
N ASP A 65 12.14 2.90 -10.28
CA ASP A 65 11.32 1.69 -10.32
C ASP A 65 10.34 1.52 -9.14
N THR A 66 10.07 2.58 -8.41
CA THR A 66 8.96 2.63 -7.44
C THR A 66 7.63 2.54 -8.18
N ILE A 67 6.72 1.73 -7.68
CA ILE A 67 5.38 1.56 -8.26
C ILE A 67 4.34 1.94 -7.22
N LEU A 68 3.40 2.80 -7.62
CA LEU A 68 2.26 3.17 -6.81
C LEU A 68 1.00 2.50 -7.34
N PHE A 69 0.33 1.71 -6.51
CA PHE A 69 -0.96 1.09 -6.85
C PHE A 69 -2.09 1.80 -6.13
N PHE A 70 -3.17 2.07 -6.85
CA PHE A 70 -4.40 2.64 -6.28
C PHE A 70 -5.59 1.74 -6.62
N ALA A 71 -6.48 1.57 -5.65
CA ALA A 71 -7.82 1.04 -5.87
C ALA A 71 -8.77 2.23 -5.99
N VAL A 72 -9.36 2.39 -7.16
CA VAL A 72 -10.17 3.56 -7.54
C VAL A 72 -11.62 3.15 -7.69
N ASP A 73 -12.53 3.91 -7.09
CA ASP A 73 -13.96 3.65 -7.17
C ASP A 73 -14.62 4.20 -8.47
N GLU A 74 -15.93 4.01 -8.59
CA GLU A 74 -16.70 4.45 -9.76
C GLU A 74 -16.72 5.97 -9.96
N GLN A 75 -16.48 6.74 -8.91
CA GLN A 75 -16.37 8.20 -8.95
C GLN A 75 -14.95 8.70 -9.24
N ASP A 76 -14.04 7.80 -9.64
CA ASP A 76 -12.62 8.10 -9.87
C ASP A 76 -11.91 8.64 -8.60
N ARG A 77 -12.29 8.14 -7.44
CA ARG A 77 -11.66 8.44 -6.15
C ARG A 77 -10.83 7.27 -5.67
N ALA A 78 -9.60 7.55 -5.23
CA ALA A 78 -8.75 6.54 -4.62
C ALA A 78 -9.27 6.13 -3.25
N ARG A 79 -9.53 4.84 -3.07
CA ARG A 79 -10.02 4.26 -1.81
C ARG A 79 -8.94 3.52 -1.04
N ALA A 80 -7.87 3.16 -1.72
CA ALA A 80 -6.69 2.54 -1.13
C ALA A 80 -5.46 2.84 -1.97
N TYR A 81 -4.31 2.75 -1.34
CA TYR A 81 -3.02 2.98 -1.95
C TYR A 81 -1.98 2.04 -1.34
N ILE A 82 -1.10 1.51 -2.16
CA ILE A 82 0.08 0.79 -1.73
C ILE A 82 1.25 1.16 -2.64
N GLY A 83 2.35 1.60 -2.05
CA GLY A 83 3.59 1.92 -2.75
C GLY A 83 4.64 0.86 -2.48
N VAL A 84 5.33 0.43 -3.52
CA VAL A 84 6.39 -0.57 -3.44
C VAL A 84 7.68 -0.07 -4.08
N ASP A 85 8.79 -0.42 -3.47
CA ASP A 85 10.13 -0.12 -3.97
C ASP A 85 10.88 -1.41 -4.29
N PRO A 86 11.76 -1.41 -5.30
CA PRO A 86 12.58 -2.59 -5.58
C PRO A 86 13.38 -3.04 -4.36
N PHE A 87 13.38 -4.33 -4.10
CA PHE A 87 14.15 -4.95 -3.04
C PHE A 87 14.53 -6.38 -3.43
N GLN A 88 15.83 -6.68 -3.45
CA GLN A 88 16.37 -7.97 -3.92
C GLN A 88 15.81 -8.33 -5.31
N ASP A 89 15.22 -9.50 -5.45
CA ASP A 89 14.59 -10.00 -6.69
C ASP A 89 13.10 -9.63 -6.82
N SER A 90 12.58 -8.78 -5.93
CA SER A 90 11.17 -8.41 -5.89
C SER A 90 10.97 -6.96 -5.44
N TYR A 91 9.99 -6.73 -4.58
CA TYR A 91 9.60 -5.41 -4.08
C TYR A 91 9.34 -5.43 -2.58
N SER A 92 9.54 -4.29 -1.93
CA SER A 92 9.14 -4.08 -0.54
C SER A 92 8.03 -3.05 -0.44
N VAL A 93 7.10 -3.25 0.49
CA VAL A 93 6.04 -2.28 0.77
C VAL A 93 6.61 -1.12 1.56
N GLY A 94 6.61 0.07 0.97
CA GLY A 94 7.06 1.29 1.63
C GLY A 94 5.95 2.05 2.34
N ASN A 95 4.73 1.98 1.81
CA ASN A 95 3.60 2.70 2.37
C ASN A 95 2.28 2.07 1.92
N VAL A 96 1.29 2.06 2.81
CA VAL A 96 -0.06 1.57 2.51
C VAL A 96 -1.09 2.40 3.27
N ARG A 97 -2.19 2.72 2.61
CA ARG A 97 -3.34 3.40 3.21
C ARG A 97 -4.64 2.89 2.60
N LYS A 98 -5.66 2.85 3.42
CA LYS A 98 -6.99 2.41 3.01
C LYS A 98 -8.05 3.12 3.82
N THR A 99 -9.10 3.62 3.16
CA THR A 99 -10.30 4.09 3.84
C THR A 99 -11.13 2.90 4.35
N LYS A 100 -11.92 3.11 5.39
CA LYS A 100 -12.89 2.10 5.87
C LYS A 100 -13.92 1.77 4.80
N GLY A 101 -14.38 0.54 4.80
CA GLY A 101 -15.34 0.06 3.82
C GLY A 101 -14.65 -0.35 2.50
N GLY A 102 -15.39 -0.30 1.39
CA GLY A 102 -14.88 -0.66 0.08
C GLY A 102 -14.87 -2.16 -0.23
N GLY A 103 -15.27 -3.01 0.73
CA GLY A 103 -15.44 -4.45 0.48
C GLY A 103 -14.15 -5.27 0.50
N PHE A 104 -13.04 -4.73 0.99
CA PHE A 104 -11.78 -5.46 1.16
C PHE A 104 -10.98 -4.98 2.37
N TYR A 105 -10.10 -5.82 2.86
CA TYR A 105 -9.17 -5.51 3.95
C TYR A 105 -7.80 -5.12 3.38
N THR A 106 -6.97 -4.47 4.20
CA THR A 106 -5.59 -4.15 3.82
C THR A 106 -4.79 -5.41 3.48
N THR A 107 -5.02 -6.52 4.20
CA THR A 107 -4.40 -7.80 3.89
C THR A 107 -4.78 -8.34 2.52
N ASP A 108 -6.00 -8.09 2.03
CA ASP A 108 -6.41 -8.43 0.68
C ASP A 108 -5.61 -7.66 -0.37
N LEU A 109 -5.33 -6.39 -0.11
CA LEU A 109 -4.51 -5.56 -0.99
C LEU A 109 -3.07 -6.07 -1.08
N TYR A 110 -2.48 -6.49 0.04
CA TYR A 110 -1.16 -7.15 0.06
C TYR A 110 -1.16 -8.42 -0.81
N LYS A 111 -2.19 -9.24 -0.69
CA LYS A 111 -2.32 -10.47 -1.49
C LYS A 111 -2.47 -10.16 -2.99
N TRP A 112 -3.22 -9.10 -3.33
CA TRP A 112 -3.32 -8.66 -4.72
C TRP A 112 -1.96 -8.22 -5.28
N VAL A 113 -1.17 -7.46 -4.52
CA VAL A 113 0.18 -7.05 -4.93
C VAL A 113 1.11 -8.25 -5.03
N LEU A 114 1.00 -9.19 -4.09
CA LEU A 114 1.74 -10.45 -4.13
C LEU A 114 1.52 -11.20 -5.45
N ASP A 115 0.28 -11.23 -5.95
CA ASP A 115 -0.05 -11.87 -7.23
C ASP A 115 0.66 -11.21 -8.42
N GLN A 116 1.03 -9.93 -8.32
CA GLN A 116 1.76 -9.23 -9.37
C GLN A 116 3.24 -9.65 -9.43
N PHE A 117 3.85 -10.01 -8.30
CA PHE A 117 5.30 -10.18 -8.17
C PHE A 117 5.76 -11.57 -7.72
N GLY A 118 4.88 -12.39 -7.15
CA GLY A 118 5.20 -13.71 -6.62
C GLY A 118 5.83 -13.71 -5.22
N SER A 119 6.44 -12.62 -4.80
CA SER A 119 6.94 -12.40 -3.44
C SER A 119 6.85 -10.91 -3.09
N LEU A 120 6.79 -10.60 -1.79
CA LEU A 120 6.68 -9.25 -1.32
C LEU A 120 7.38 -9.12 0.04
N TYR A 121 8.13 -8.07 0.25
CA TYR A 121 8.85 -7.79 1.50
C TYR A 121 8.22 -6.63 2.23
N SER A 122 8.38 -6.59 3.55
CA SER A 122 8.03 -5.43 4.36
C SER A 122 9.09 -4.32 4.24
N ASP A 123 8.78 -3.14 4.76
CA ASP A 123 9.78 -2.13 5.04
C ASP A 123 10.66 -2.56 6.22
N THR A 124 11.83 -1.96 6.38
CA THR A 124 12.76 -2.22 7.49
C THR A 124 12.22 -1.80 8.84
N LYS A 125 11.43 -0.73 8.88
CA LYS A 125 10.76 -0.24 10.09
C LYS A 125 9.27 -0.36 9.94
N GLN A 126 8.65 -1.11 10.84
CA GLN A 126 7.19 -1.24 10.90
C GLN A 126 6.63 -0.35 11.99
N THR A 127 5.54 0.37 11.67
CA THR A 127 4.66 0.92 12.70
C THR A 127 3.92 -0.24 13.40
N THR A 128 3.32 0.00 14.55
CA THR A 128 2.49 -1.02 15.24
C THR A 128 1.36 -1.53 14.32
N ALA A 129 0.74 -0.63 13.57
CA ALA A 129 -0.30 -1.00 12.60
C ALA A 129 0.26 -1.86 11.45
N GLY A 130 1.43 -1.49 10.92
CA GLY A 130 2.11 -2.25 9.87
C GLY A 130 2.51 -3.65 10.32
N GLU A 131 3.09 -3.79 11.50
CA GLU A 131 3.40 -5.10 12.08
C GLU A 131 2.15 -5.95 12.27
N GLY A 132 1.04 -5.33 12.70
CA GLY A 132 -0.25 -6.01 12.84
C GLY A 132 -0.77 -6.60 11.54
N ILE A 133 -0.53 -5.95 10.39
CA ILE A 133 -0.86 -6.46 9.06
C ILE A 133 -0.07 -7.75 8.78
N TRP A 134 1.24 -7.74 9.00
CA TRP A 134 2.10 -8.90 8.75
C TRP A 134 1.75 -10.07 9.66
N ARG A 135 1.39 -9.81 10.92
CA ARG A 135 0.94 -10.86 11.84
C ARG A 135 -0.41 -11.45 11.45
N ARG A 136 -1.31 -10.66 10.90
CA ARG A 136 -2.57 -11.18 10.33
C ARG A 136 -2.34 -12.03 9.08
N LEU A 137 -1.42 -11.60 8.21
CA LEU A 137 -1.01 -12.41 7.05
C LEU A 137 -0.39 -13.75 7.48
N GLN A 138 0.34 -13.78 8.58
CA GLN A 138 0.91 -15.01 9.16
C GLN A 138 -0.14 -16.06 9.50
N GLN A 139 -1.35 -15.63 9.84
CA GLN A 139 -2.47 -16.51 10.18
C GLN A 139 -3.34 -16.87 8.97
N ASP A 140 -3.10 -16.28 7.82
CA ASP A 140 -3.86 -16.52 6.60
C ASP A 140 -3.37 -17.82 5.93
N PRO A 141 -4.25 -18.83 5.73
CA PRO A 141 -3.84 -20.12 5.14
C PRO A 141 -3.51 -20.04 3.64
N GLU A 142 -3.86 -18.94 2.97
CA GLU A 142 -3.61 -18.76 1.53
C GLU A 142 -2.20 -18.29 1.21
N VAL A 143 -1.44 -17.85 2.21
CA VAL A 143 -0.11 -17.27 2.04
C VAL A 143 0.88 -17.84 3.04
N ASN A 144 2.17 -17.71 2.73
CA ASN A 144 3.27 -18.03 3.63
C ASN A 144 3.97 -16.74 4.04
N VAL A 145 4.27 -16.59 5.32
CA VAL A 145 4.97 -15.43 5.87
C VAL A 145 6.22 -15.90 6.59
N GLU A 146 7.36 -15.38 6.19
CA GLU A 146 8.63 -15.54 6.89
C GLU A 146 8.90 -14.33 7.75
N GLU A 147 9.26 -14.56 9.01
CA GLU A 147 9.69 -13.50 9.93
C GLU A 147 11.03 -12.91 9.53
N PRO A 148 11.35 -11.68 9.98
CA PRO A 148 12.64 -11.05 9.68
C PRO A 148 13.83 -11.93 10.08
N SER A 149 14.78 -12.10 9.16
CA SER A 149 15.99 -12.90 9.34
C SER A 149 17.10 -12.36 8.42
N GLU A 150 18.31 -12.91 8.50
CA GLU A 150 19.38 -12.58 7.56
C GLU A 150 19.00 -12.94 6.12
N GLU A 151 18.31 -14.05 5.91
CA GLU A 151 17.87 -14.51 4.58
C GLU A 151 16.86 -13.56 3.94
N THR A 152 16.01 -12.92 4.75
CA THR A 152 15.02 -11.94 4.29
C THR A 152 15.55 -10.50 4.30
N GLY A 153 16.82 -10.29 4.62
CA GLY A 153 17.41 -8.95 4.75
C GLY A 153 16.85 -8.13 5.93
N GLY A 154 16.41 -8.82 6.99
CA GLY A 154 15.80 -8.18 8.16
C GLY A 154 14.35 -7.74 7.98
N ARG A 155 13.66 -8.26 6.98
CA ARG A 155 12.29 -7.90 6.62
C ARG A 155 11.36 -9.11 6.72
N TRP A 156 10.08 -8.86 6.89
CA TRP A 156 9.04 -9.86 6.64
C TRP A 156 9.00 -10.20 5.15
N ARG A 157 8.73 -11.45 4.83
CA ARG A 157 8.58 -11.89 3.44
C ARG A 157 7.27 -12.65 3.26
N LEU A 158 6.52 -12.26 2.23
CA LEU A 158 5.25 -12.86 1.85
C LEU A 158 5.41 -13.64 0.55
N THR A 159 4.92 -14.87 0.51
CA THR A 159 4.84 -15.73 -0.69
C THR A 159 3.51 -16.49 -0.69
N LYS A 160 3.19 -17.11 -1.81
CA LYS A 160 2.05 -18.04 -1.88
C LYS A 160 2.35 -19.42 -1.31
#